data_50f7d47f35ebd4f5a8e75f47919feda8
#
_entry.id   50f7d47f35ebd4f5a8e75f47919feda8
#
_cell.length_a   1.000
_cell.length_b   1.000
_cell.length_c   1.000
_cell.angle_alpha   90.00
_cell.angle_beta   90.00
_cell.angle_gamma   90.00
#
_symmetry.space_group_name_H-M   'P 1'
#
loop_
_entity.id
_entity.type
_entity.pdbx_description
1 polymer ?
#
loop_
_entity_poly.entity_id
_entity_poly.type
_entity_poly.pdbx_seq_one_letter_code
_entity_poly.pdbx_strand_id
1 'polypeptide(L)'
;MIDKDILDGVLRKFLGDSRHPKYLDLPQYKYMLEDNKSAYLSSAWTTNHWSYEKYKATIKQMFAGRPYFCCNLPYQIAVKNGLKKMSEIINEMTESDFDPIKWKVEMEGHWLGEAENALFNNETLNSCRKIEKVIYPLEVRNKCGKNEKKTYRSKNKEEIRVLFADIALMSSNKHKNDASCFGLMCLTPNAARNDYLRDITYIETWTGQHSESTALRLRKLYDEFDCDYLVMDANGVGLPIFDLLVGNPMVDKETGVEYQPLACMNDDEMNERCLYPNNPRVIYSIKAYAQLNSDMAVYLSNAVNSKKLRFLVHENEGQDYLTRFSGYDEFSGDLLGKLKAPYVQTSLAIYEMLSLEAEHKDDGKIRVREQSGKRKDRYSAIAMANYFATELSRQNFKVEVGIDEDDDFITLYGFD
;
A
#
# COMPACT_ATOMS: atom_id res chain seq x y z
N MET A 1 -18.72 18.86 8.12
CA MET A 1 -18.46 18.50 6.71
C MET A 1 -19.60 17.59 6.25
N ILE A 2 -20.05 17.70 4.99
CA ILE A 2 -21.17 16.88 4.49
C ILE A 2 -20.67 15.47 4.22
N ASP A 3 -21.40 14.47 4.73
CA ASP A 3 -21.12 13.06 4.44
C ASP A 3 -21.38 12.77 2.95
N LYS A 4 -20.55 11.88 2.35
CA LYS A 4 -20.67 11.50 0.94
C LYS A 4 -22.01 10.84 0.62
N ASP A 5 -22.52 10.01 1.54
CA ASP A 5 -23.77 9.29 1.34
C ASP A 5 -24.97 10.24 1.38
N ILE A 6 -24.91 11.30 2.20
CA ILE A 6 -25.90 12.38 2.21
C ILE A 6 -25.82 13.17 0.90
N LEU A 7 -24.62 13.50 0.42
CA LEU A 7 -24.45 14.20 -0.83
C LEU A 7 -25.02 13.41 -2.01
N ASP A 8 -24.61 12.15 -2.16
CA ASP A 8 -24.97 11.31 -3.31
C ASP A 8 -26.39 10.76 -3.18
N GLY A 9 -26.83 10.38 -1.98
CA GLY A 9 -28.13 9.77 -1.72
C GLY A 9 -29.30 10.74 -1.60
N VAL A 10 -29.05 11.95 -1.13
CA VAL A 10 -30.09 12.95 -0.85
C VAL A 10 -29.93 14.18 -1.74
N LEU A 11 -28.82 14.93 -1.59
CA LEU A 11 -28.68 16.25 -2.20
C LEU A 11 -28.62 16.19 -3.72
N ARG A 12 -27.99 15.19 -4.31
CA ARG A 12 -27.93 15.02 -5.78
C ARG A 12 -29.29 14.79 -6.42
N LYS A 13 -30.25 14.23 -5.70
CA LYS A 13 -31.60 13.99 -6.24
C LYS A 13 -32.35 15.31 -6.54
N PHE A 14 -32.06 16.36 -5.78
CA PHE A 14 -32.62 17.68 -6.05
C PHE A 14 -32.12 18.31 -7.37
N LEU A 15 -31.04 17.81 -7.95
CA LEU A 15 -30.56 18.26 -9.26
C LEU A 15 -31.33 17.63 -10.43
N GLY A 16 -32.21 16.66 -10.16
CA GLY A 16 -33.06 16.03 -11.18
C GLY A 16 -34.22 16.92 -11.63
N ASP A 17 -34.65 17.85 -10.76
CA ASP A 17 -35.80 18.73 -11.06
C ASP A 17 -35.33 20.06 -11.66
N SER A 18 -35.68 20.31 -12.93
CA SER A 18 -35.33 21.55 -13.58
C SER A 18 -36.17 22.72 -13.00
N ARG A 19 -35.49 23.82 -12.69
CA ARG A 19 -36.16 25.04 -12.34
C ARG A 19 -36.93 25.56 -13.57
N HIS A 20 -38.28 25.60 -13.49
CA HIS A 20 -39.14 26.06 -14.59
C HIS A 20 -39.93 27.28 -14.15
N PRO A 21 -39.35 28.50 -14.13
CA PRO A 21 -40.09 29.70 -13.82
C PRO A 21 -41.13 29.98 -14.92
N LYS A 22 -42.29 30.53 -14.55
CA LYS A 22 -43.43 30.75 -15.44
C LYS A 22 -43.13 31.50 -16.74
N TYR A 23 -42.14 32.39 -16.76
CA TYR A 23 -41.75 33.09 -17.98
C TYR A 23 -41.19 32.19 -19.08
N LEU A 24 -40.68 30.99 -18.73
CA LEU A 24 -40.16 29.99 -19.69
C LEU A 24 -41.28 29.31 -20.49
N ASP A 25 -42.55 29.46 -20.07
CA ASP A 25 -43.71 28.99 -20.84
C ASP A 25 -43.92 29.83 -22.11
N LEU A 26 -43.35 31.04 -22.13
CA LEU A 26 -43.42 31.93 -23.28
C LEU A 26 -42.35 31.56 -24.31
N PRO A 27 -42.70 31.35 -25.60
CA PRO A 27 -41.76 30.89 -26.64
C PRO A 27 -40.49 31.72 -26.77
N GLN A 28 -40.60 33.06 -26.57
CA GLN A 28 -39.47 34.00 -26.65
C GLN A 28 -38.41 33.82 -25.57
N TYR A 29 -38.71 33.13 -24.46
CA TYR A 29 -37.80 32.91 -23.34
C TYR A 29 -37.31 31.45 -23.21
N LYS A 30 -37.73 30.54 -24.11
CA LYS A 30 -37.32 29.13 -24.06
C LYS A 30 -35.80 28.95 -24.11
N TYR A 31 -35.08 29.88 -24.76
CA TYR A 31 -33.61 29.85 -24.81
C TYR A 31 -32.95 30.13 -23.46
N MET A 32 -33.68 30.63 -22.47
CA MET A 32 -33.22 30.91 -21.11
C MET A 32 -33.32 29.70 -20.18
N LEU A 33 -33.77 28.54 -20.70
CA LEU A 33 -33.76 27.31 -19.91
C LEU A 33 -32.32 26.93 -19.56
N GLU A 34 -32.05 26.86 -18.29
CA GLU A 34 -30.72 26.50 -17.77
C GLU A 34 -30.72 25.09 -17.21
N ASP A 35 -29.62 24.40 -17.46
CA ASP A 35 -29.32 23.13 -16.76
C ASP A 35 -29.04 23.39 -15.28
N ASN A 36 -29.43 22.45 -14.42
CA ASN A 36 -29.12 22.50 -13.01
C ASN A 36 -27.62 22.48 -12.79
N LYS A 37 -27.13 23.35 -11.93
CA LYS A 37 -25.71 23.49 -11.60
C LYS A 37 -25.48 23.15 -10.15
N SER A 38 -24.32 22.57 -9.86
CA SER A 38 -23.86 22.35 -8.50
C SER A 38 -22.57 23.11 -8.26
N ALA A 39 -22.48 23.82 -7.14
CA ALA A 39 -21.25 24.46 -6.68
C ALA A 39 -20.83 23.86 -5.35
N TYR A 40 -19.56 23.50 -5.25
CA TYR A 40 -18.95 22.98 -4.05
C TYR A 40 -17.88 23.97 -3.57
N LEU A 41 -18.10 24.51 -2.38
CA LEU A 41 -17.15 25.39 -1.70
C LEU A 41 -16.62 24.66 -0.47
N SER A 42 -15.30 24.53 -0.38
CA SER A 42 -14.66 23.85 0.73
C SER A 42 -13.21 24.32 0.84
N SER A 43 -12.64 24.31 2.05
CA SER A 43 -11.18 24.25 2.22
C SER A 43 -10.65 22.94 1.65
N ALA A 44 -9.39 22.89 1.31
CA ALA A 44 -8.70 21.63 1.09
C ALA A 44 -8.81 20.78 2.37
N TRP A 45 -8.60 19.49 2.25
CA TRP A 45 -8.64 18.57 3.39
C TRP A 45 -7.61 17.47 3.16
N THR A 46 -7.88 16.25 3.61
CA THR A 46 -6.99 15.12 3.34
C THR A 46 -7.27 14.51 1.97
N THR A 47 -6.23 13.99 1.30
CA THR A 47 -6.35 13.30 0.00
C THR A 47 -7.16 12.01 0.10
N ASN A 48 -7.40 11.50 1.31
CA ASN A 48 -8.26 10.34 1.58
C ASN A 48 -9.74 10.71 1.62
N HIS A 49 -10.08 12.00 1.76
CA HIS A 49 -11.45 12.44 1.85
C HIS A 49 -12.11 12.42 0.46
N TRP A 50 -13.41 12.06 0.39
CA TRP A 50 -14.17 11.97 -0.86
C TRP A 50 -14.15 13.25 -1.70
N SER A 51 -13.99 14.42 -1.06
CA SER A 51 -13.94 15.71 -1.76
C SER A 51 -12.70 15.85 -2.63
N TYR A 52 -11.59 15.19 -2.29
CA TYR A 52 -10.39 15.17 -3.15
C TYR A 52 -10.64 14.40 -4.45
N GLU A 53 -11.31 13.26 -4.38
CA GLU A 53 -11.70 12.52 -5.59
C GLU A 53 -12.65 13.34 -6.45
N LYS A 54 -13.60 14.07 -5.83
CA LYS A 54 -14.49 14.99 -6.52
C LYS A 54 -13.72 16.14 -7.18
N TYR A 55 -12.73 16.71 -6.48
CA TYR A 55 -11.82 17.74 -7.00
C TYR A 55 -11.07 17.24 -8.23
N LYS A 56 -10.40 16.08 -8.15
CA LYS A 56 -9.68 15.47 -9.29
C LYS A 56 -10.61 15.19 -10.48
N ALA A 57 -11.78 14.61 -10.21
CA ALA A 57 -12.76 14.33 -11.25
C ALA A 57 -13.25 15.61 -11.94
N THR A 58 -13.47 16.69 -11.19
CA THR A 58 -13.89 17.98 -11.74
C THR A 58 -12.79 18.60 -12.60
N ILE A 59 -11.54 18.59 -12.16
CA ILE A 59 -10.39 19.04 -12.96
C ILE A 59 -10.29 18.26 -14.28
N LYS A 60 -10.38 16.92 -14.21
CA LYS A 60 -10.35 16.07 -15.40
C LYS A 60 -11.45 16.43 -16.41
N GLN A 61 -12.66 16.70 -15.94
CA GLN A 61 -13.76 17.12 -16.81
C GLN A 61 -13.55 18.52 -17.40
N MET A 62 -13.01 19.45 -16.61
CA MET A 62 -12.65 20.79 -17.07
C MET A 62 -11.61 20.75 -18.21
N PHE A 63 -10.54 19.96 -18.03
CA PHE A 63 -9.52 19.78 -19.08
C PHE A 63 -10.02 19.00 -20.29
N ALA A 64 -11.06 18.20 -20.15
CA ALA A 64 -11.74 17.55 -21.27
C ALA A 64 -12.70 18.49 -22.04
N GLY A 65 -12.72 19.79 -21.72
CA GLY A 65 -13.58 20.80 -22.37
C GLY A 65 -15.06 20.69 -22.01
N ARG A 66 -15.43 19.97 -20.94
CA ARG A 66 -16.80 19.87 -20.47
C ARG A 66 -17.17 21.08 -19.61
N PRO A 67 -18.47 21.37 -19.37
CA PRO A 67 -18.93 22.52 -18.59
C PRO A 67 -18.68 22.34 -17.08
N TYR A 68 -17.45 22.10 -16.72
CA TYR A 68 -16.96 22.00 -15.35
C TYR A 68 -15.94 23.09 -15.11
N PHE A 69 -15.96 23.63 -13.90
CA PHE A 69 -14.97 24.59 -13.43
C PHE A 69 -14.44 24.20 -12.06
N CYS A 70 -13.14 24.31 -11.88
CA CYS A 70 -12.48 24.08 -10.61
C CYS A 70 -11.34 25.09 -10.45
N CYS A 71 -11.22 25.69 -9.28
CA CYS A 71 -10.12 26.57 -8.95
C CYS A 71 -9.70 26.38 -7.49
N ASN A 72 -8.43 26.63 -7.23
CA ASN A 72 -7.88 26.79 -5.89
C ASN A 72 -7.56 28.29 -5.68
N LEU A 73 -8.00 28.86 -4.57
CA LEU A 73 -7.89 30.29 -4.26
C LEU A 73 -7.07 30.48 -2.96
N PRO A 74 -5.74 30.32 -3.00
CA PRO A 74 -4.90 30.55 -1.84
C PRO A 74 -4.87 32.03 -1.44
N TYR A 75 -4.48 32.30 -0.15
CA TYR A 75 -4.51 33.66 0.41
C TYR A 75 -3.70 34.69 -0.42
N GLN A 76 -2.68 34.26 -1.13
CA GLN A 76 -1.86 35.11 -2.00
C GLN A 76 -2.72 35.81 -3.08
N ILE A 77 -3.76 35.10 -3.59
CA ILE A 77 -4.70 35.67 -4.54
C ILE A 77 -5.56 36.76 -3.87
N ALA A 78 -6.02 36.49 -2.64
CA ALA A 78 -6.80 37.47 -1.86
C ALA A 78 -5.97 38.74 -1.56
N VAL A 79 -4.71 38.58 -1.17
CA VAL A 79 -3.79 39.70 -0.94
C VAL A 79 -3.53 40.50 -2.22
N LYS A 80 -3.24 39.79 -3.33
CA LYS A 80 -2.98 40.42 -4.64
C LYS A 80 -4.16 41.26 -5.13
N ASN A 81 -5.38 40.84 -4.82
CA ASN A 81 -6.59 41.55 -5.22
C ASN A 81 -7.13 42.52 -4.15
N GLY A 82 -6.38 42.79 -3.10
CA GLY A 82 -6.73 43.73 -2.05
C GLY A 82 -7.89 43.29 -1.13
N LEU A 83 -8.24 42.00 -1.14
CA LEU A 83 -9.28 41.43 -0.29
C LEU A 83 -8.80 41.13 1.13
N LYS A 84 -7.48 40.92 1.31
CA LYS A 84 -6.78 40.78 2.60
C LYS A 84 -5.51 41.61 2.58
N LYS A 85 -5.09 42.08 3.75
CA LYS A 85 -3.81 42.80 3.91
C LYS A 85 -2.70 41.83 4.30
N MET A 86 -1.49 42.02 3.77
CA MET A 86 -0.35 41.17 4.14
C MET A 86 -0.01 41.29 5.63
N SER A 87 -0.26 42.50 6.26
CA SER A 87 -0.06 42.69 7.69
C SER A 87 -0.97 41.78 8.55
N GLU A 88 -2.22 41.56 8.10
CA GLU A 88 -3.13 40.65 8.79
C GLU A 88 -2.64 39.21 8.71
N ILE A 89 -2.15 38.79 7.54
CA ILE A 89 -1.55 37.48 7.30
C ILE A 89 -0.34 37.24 8.22
N ILE A 90 0.57 38.23 8.32
CA ILE A 90 1.75 38.14 9.17
C ILE A 90 1.34 38.04 10.64
N ASN A 91 0.34 38.82 11.07
CA ASN A 91 -0.15 38.75 12.44
C ASN A 91 -0.71 37.36 12.77
N GLU A 92 -1.54 36.79 11.93
CA GLU A 92 -2.08 35.42 12.08
C GLU A 92 -0.93 34.40 12.18
N MET A 93 0.12 34.49 11.34
CA MET A 93 1.28 33.59 11.35
C MET A 93 2.19 33.71 12.58
N THR A 94 2.09 34.82 13.31
CA THR A 94 2.92 35.12 14.53
C THR A 94 2.16 34.86 15.82
N GLU A 95 0.89 34.47 15.78
CA GLU A 95 0.11 34.10 16.96
C GLU A 95 0.67 32.84 17.65
N SER A 96 0.56 32.81 18.99
CA SER A 96 1.14 31.72 19.80
C SER A 96 0.46 30.35 19.56
N ASP A 97 -0.75 30.34 19.02
CA ASP A 97 -1.55 29.17 18.66
C ASP A 97 -1.55 28.88 17.13
N PHE A 98 -0.61 29.49 16.40
CA PHE A 98 -0.45 29.26 14.96
C PHE A 98 -0.21 27.80 14.64
N ASP A 99 -1.10 27.19 13.85
CA ASP A 99 -0.98 25.83 13.35
C ASP A 99 -0.55 25.85 11.86
N PRO A 100 0.71 25.52 11.56
CA PRO A 100 1.22 25.53 10.18
C PRO A 100 0.55 24.50 9.26
N ILE A 101 0.00 23.40 9.82
CA ILE A 101 -0.69 22.37 9.02
C ILE A 101 -2.08 22.89 8.63
N LYS A 102 -2.82 23.39 9.61
CA LYS A 102 -4.12 24.04 9.38
C LYS A 102 -4.00 25.21 8.41
N TRP A 103 -2.95 26.00 8.53
CA TRP A 103 -2.64 27.10 7.61
C TRP A 103 -2.49 26.63 6.16
N LYS A 104 -1.70 25.58 5.91
CA LYS A 104 -1.54 24.99 4.58
C LYS A 104 -2.86 24.53 3.97
N VAL A 105 -3.73 23.96 4.77
CA VAL A 105 -5.03 23.45 4.33
C VAL A 105 -6.01 24.60 4.01
N GLU A 106 -6.18 25.51 4.96
CA GLU A 106 -7.24 26.52 4.89
C GLU A 106 -6.82 27.75 4.08
N MET A 107 -5.57 28.19 4.23
CA MET A 107 -5.08 29.43 3.66
C MET A 107 -4.31 29.25 2.35
N GLU A 108 -3.62 28.14 2.18
CA GLU A 108 -2.87 27.84 0.96
C GLU A 108 -3.63 26.86 0.02
N GLY A 109 -4.68 26.23 0.52
CA GLY A 109 -5.50 25.29 -0.25
C GLY A 109 -4.76 23.99 -0.60
N HIS A 110 -3.81 23.58 0.24
CA HIS A 110 -3.06 22.35 0.03
C HIS A 110 -3.82 21.16 0.58
N TRP A 111 -3.98 20.13 -0.25
CA TRP A 111 -4.53 18.86 0.19
C TRP A 111 -3.47 18.07 0.97
N LEU A 112 -3.80 17.70 2.20
CA LEU A 112 -2.91 16.87 3.01
C LEU A 112 -2.98 15.41 2.53
N GLY A 113 -1.82 14.83 2.26
CA GLY A 113 -1.72 13.43 1.83
C GLY A 113 -2.01 12.40 2.92
N GLU A 114 -2.11 12.84 4.17
CA GLU A 114 -2.07 12.00 5.37
C GLU A 114 -3.34 12.18 6.22
N ALA A 115 -3.73 11.12 6.93
CA ALA A 115 -4.72 11.23 8.00
C ALA A 115 -4.11 12.04 9.18
N GLU A 116 -4.94 12.63 10.01
CA GLU A 116 -4.53 13.48 11.14
C GLU A 116 -3.57 12.77 12.13
N ASN A 117 -3.67 11.43 12.20
CA ASN A 117 -2.79 10.52 12.95
C ASN A 117 -2.20 9.45 12.02
N ALA A 118 -1.74 9.85 10.84
CA ALA A 118 -1.17 8.90 9.87
C ALA A 118 0.10 8.25 10.42
N LEU A 119 0.16 6.93 10.32
CA LEU A 119 1.37 6.17 10.68
C LEU A 119 2.53 6.44 9.71
N PHE A 120 2.23 6.82 8.47
CA PHE A 120 3.20 7.01 7.40
C PHE A 120 3.06 8.37 6.74
N ASN A 121 4.21 8.98 6.43
CA ASN A 121 4.29 10.24 5.71
C ASN A 121 4.36 10.02 4.20
N ASN A 122 3.56 10.78 3.43
CA ASN A 122 3.46 10.65 1.97
C ASN A 122 4.79 10.96 1.25
N GLU A 123 5.50 12.00 1.67
CA GLU A 123 6.79 12.37 1.08
C GLU A 123 7.82 11.27 1.31
N THR A 124 7.87 10.71 2.52
CA THR A 124 8.78 9.62 2.89
C THR A 124 8.47 8.36 2.09
N LEU A 125 7.19 7.94 1.99
CA LEU A 125 6.81 6.77 1.18
C LEU A 125 7.15 6.95 -0.30
N ASN A 126 6.88 8.11 -0.88
CA ASN A 126 7.25 8.39 -2.26
C ASN A 126 8.77 8.42 -2.46
N SER A 127 9.54 8.90 -1.47
CA SER A 127 11.01 8.86 -1.53
C SER A 127 11.57 7.43 -1.52
N CYS A 128 10.79 6.46 -1.07
CA CYS A 128 11.13 5.02 -1.08
C CYS A 128 10.85 4.33 -2.44
N ARG A 129 10.16 4.98 -3.38
CA ARG A 129 9.94 4.45 -4.73
C ARG A 129 11.22 4.56 -5.57
N LYS A 130 11.98 3.47 -5.68
CA LYS A 130 13.32 3.45 -6.30
C LYS A 130 13.55 2.32 -7.29
N ILE A 131 12.62 1.38 -7.37
CA ILE A 131 12.82 0.13 -8.11
C ILE A 131 12.06 0.23 -9.44
N GLU A 132 12.78 0.28 -10.57
CA GLU A 132 12.15 0.26 -11.90
C GLU A 132 11.79 -1.16 -12.34
N LYS A 133 12.63 -2.15 -12.00
CA LYS A 133 12.54 -3.50 -12.53
C LYS A 133 11.77 -4.42 -11.62
N VAL A 134 10.65 -4.94 -12.12
CA VAL A 134 9.85 -5.99 -11.50
C VAL A 134 10.49 -7.35 -11.73
N ILE A 135 10.41 -8.24 -10.74
CA ILE A 135 10.69 -9.68 -10.92
C ILE A 135 9.33 -10.36 -11.17
N TYR A 136 9.08 -10.75 -12.41
CA TYR A 136 7.80 -11.36 -12.78
C TYR A 136 7.80 -12.87 -12.60
N PRO A 137 6.64 -13.49 -12.34
CA PRO A 137 6.47 -14.95 -12.35
C PRO A 137 6.68 -15.52 -13.76
N LEU A 138 7.00 -16.81 -13.82
CA LEU A 138 7.40 -17.51 -15.05
C LEU A 138 6.35 -17.39 -16.18
N GLU A 139 5.07 -17.45 -15.83
CA GLU A 139 3.96 -17.31 -16.78
C GLU A 139 3.93 -15.97 -17.53
N VAL A 140 4.43 -14.88 -16.90
CA VAL A 140 4.57 -13.57 -17.53
C VAL A 140 5.87 -13.51 -18.34
N ARG A 141 6.98 -14.00 -17.74
CA ARG A 141 8.30 -13.99 -18.38
C ARG A 141 8.30 -14.73 -19.72
N ASN A 142 7.69 -15.93 -19.76
CA ASN A 142 7.61 -16.76 -20.97
C ASN A 142 6.90 -16.06 -22.13
N LYS A 143 5.97 -15.15 -21.84
CA LYS A 143 5.25 -14.37 -22.86
C LYS A 143 6.03 -13.15 -23.35
N CYS A 144 7.10 -12.76 -22.66
CA CYS A 144 7.90 -11.56 -23.00
C CYS A 144 9.03 -11.84 -24.00
N GLY A 145 9.31 -13.10 -24.36
CA GLY A 145 10.29 -13.50 -25.37
C GLY A 145 11.68 -12.88 -25.14
N LYS A 146 12.17 -12.08 -26.11
CA LYS A 146 13.50 -11.45 -26.04
C LYS A 146 13.70 -10.50 -24.85
N ASN A 147 12.65 -10.17 -24.10
CA ASN A 147 12.69 -9.27 -22.93
C ASN A 147 12.87 -10.00 -21.61
N GLU A 148 13.15 -11.30 -21.60
CA GLU A 148 13.29 -12.10 -20.37
C GLU A 148 14.26 -11.44 -19.36
N LYS A 149 15.41 -10.94 -19.81
CA LYS A 149 16.38 -10.26 -18.95
C LYS A 149 15.85 -8.95 -18.33
N LYS A 150 14.80 -8.36 -18.91
CA LYS A 150 14.14 -7.17 -18.37
C LYS A 150 13.03 -7.52 -17.36
N THR A 151 12.52 -8.75 -17.40
CA THR A 151 11.43 -9.22 -16.54
C THR A 151 11.90 -10.06 -15.36
N TYR A 152 13.17 -10.43 -15.34
CA TYR A 152 13.76 -11.22 -14.27
C TYR A 152 15.23 -10.85 -14.08
N ARG A 153 15.73 -11.01 -12.87
CA ARG A 153 17.15 -11.05 -12.56
C ARG A 153 17.48 -12.26 -11.70
N SER A 154 18.60 -12.85 -11.95
CA SER A 154 19.13 -13.93 -11.11
C SER A 154 19.39 -13.40 -9.70
N LYS A 155 19.27 -14.26 -8.72
CA LYS A 155 19.57 -13.98 -7.31
C LYS A 155 21.05 -13.69 -7.14
N ASN A 156 21.39 -12.64 -6.42
CA ASN A 156 22.76 -12.36 -6.04
C ASN A 156 23.21 -13.28 -4.91
N LYS A 157 24.51 -13.52 -4.77
CA LYS A 157 25.07 -14.47 -3.78
C LYS A 157 24.66 -14.17 -2.33
N GLU A 158 24.51 -12.90 -1.97
CA GLU A 158 24.15 -12.46 -0.61
C GLU A 158 22.68 -12.02 -0.50
N GLU A 159 21.90 -12.21 -1.57
CA GLU A 159 20.48 -11.85 -1.60
C GLU A 159 19.65 -12.96 -0.99
N ILE A 160 18.74 -12.58 -0.11
CA ILE A 160 17.69 -13.44 0.44
C ILE A 160 16.37 -13.01 -0.15
N ARG A 161 15.59 -13.95 -0.67
CA ARG A 161 14.25 -13.70 -1.22
C ARG A 161 13.19 -14.25 -0.30
N VAL A 162 12.26 -13.38 0.05
CA VAL A 162 11.14 -13.67 0.95
C VAL A 162 9.84 -13.50 0.17
N LEU A 163 9.13 -14.61 -0.06
CA LEU A 163 7.74 -14.58 -0.49
C LEU A 163 6.90 -14.23 0.74
N PHE A 164 5.98 -13.30 0.63
CA PHE A 164 5.07 -12.96 1.71
C PHE A 164 3.61 -13.04 1.27
N ALA A 165 2.74 -13.41 2.20
CA ALA A 165 1.32 -13.59 1.94
C ALA A 165 0.44 -13.18 3.12
N ASP A 166 -0.58 -12.36 2.83
CA ASP A 166 -1.76 -12.15 3.67
C ASP A 166 -2.95 -12.83 3.00
N ILE A 167 -3.61 -13.74 3.70
CA ILE A 167 -4.59 -14.66 3.11
C ILE A 167 -6.01 -14.24 3.43
N ALA A 168 -6.84 -14.08 2.39
CA ALA A 168 -8.28 -13.90 2.51
C ALA A 168 -9.00 -14.92 1.59
N LEU A 169 -9.79 -15.82 2.17
CA LEU A 169 -10.37 -16.95 1.43
C LEU A 169 -11.78 -16.75 0.91
N MET A 170 -12.52 -15.76 1.37
CA MET A 170 -13.91 -15.53 0.91
C MET A 170 -14.34 -14.08 1.12
N SER A 171 -15.04 -13.52 0.13
CA SER A 171 -15.84 -12.34 0.37
C SER A 171 -16.99 -12.67 1.33
N SER A 172 -16.92 -12.25 2.58
CA SER A 172 -18.08 -12.30 3.47
C SER A 172 -19.13 -11.29 3.01
N ASN A 173 -20.42 -11.52 3.34
CA ASN A 173 -21.49 -10.55 3.04
C ASN A 173 -21.26 -9.17 3.70
N LYS A 174 -20.38 -9.08 4.70
CA LYS A 174 -19.96 -7.84 5.38
C LYS A 174 -18.68 -7.23 4.80
N HIS A 175 -17.78 -8.06 4.24
CA HIS A 175 -16.49 -7.65 3.67
C HIS A 175 -16.37 -8.18 2.24
N LYS A 176 -17.18 -7.63 1.33
CA LYS A 176 -17.25 -8.05 -0.09
C LYS A 176 -15.94 -7.88 -0.87
N ASN A 177 -14.87 -7.42 -0.22
CA ASN A 177 -13.68 -6.92 -0.88
C ASN A 177 -12.35 -7.44 -0.35
N ASP A 178 -12.33 -8.40 0.59
CA ASP A 178 -11.06 -8.94 1.09
C ASP A 178 -10.39 -9.76 -0.03
N ALA A 179 -9.11 -9.51 -0.23
CA ALA A 179 -8.29 -10.18 -1.25
C ALA A 179 -7.00 -10.65 -0.62
N SER A 180 -6.59 -11.87 -0.95
CA SER A 180 -5.24 -12.31 -0.60
C SER A 180 -4.21 -11.42 -1.30
N CYS A 181 -3.14 -11.06 -0.59
CA CYS A 181 -2.03 -10.30 -1.12
C CYS A 181 -0.76 -11.13 -1.04
N PHE A 182 -0.08 -11.30 -2.17
CA PHE A 182 1.21 -11.97 -2.27
C PHE A 182 2.25 -11.01 -2.80
N GLY A 183 3.50 -11.17 -2.35
CA GLY A 183 4.57 -10.35 -2.88
C GLY A 183 5.94 -10.91 -2.62
N LEU A 184 6.93 -10.33 -3.31
CA LEU A 184 8.34 -10.68 -3.21
C LEU A 184 9.12 -9.53 -2.60
N MET A 185 9.81 -9.82 -1.49
CA MET A 185 10.79 -8.93 -0.87
C MET A 185 12.19 -9.51 -1.07
N CYS A 186 13.09 -8.73 -1.67
CA CYS A 186 14.51 -9.09 -1.81
C CYS A 186 15.31 -8.35 -0.74
N LEU A 187 16.02 -9.08 0.08
CA LEU A 187 16.88 -8.58 1.16
C LEU A 187 18.33 -8.59 0.70
N THR A 188 19.01 -7.46 0.79
CA THR A 188 20.45 -7.35 0.52
C THR A 188 21.14 -6.67 1.68
N PRO A 189 22.31 -7.15 2.17
CA PRO A 189 23.04 -6.46 3.22
C PRO A 189 23.26 -4.99 2.84
N ASN A 190 23.05 -4.09 3.80
CA ASN A 190 23.38 -2.68 3.60
C ASN A 190 24.91 -2.47 3.58
N ALA A 191 25.35 -1.27 3.18
CA ALA A 191 26.78 -0.97 3.08
C ALA A 191 27.53 -1.12 4.42
N ALA A 192 26.87 -0.88 5.55
CA ALA A 192 27.43 -1.01 6.88
C ALA A 192 27.40 -2.47 7.39
N ARG A 193 26.78 -3.40 6.66
CA ARG A 193 26.61 -4.82 7.04
C ARG A 193 26.03 -5.02 8.45
N ASN A 194 25.08 -4.18 8.82
CA ASN A 194 24.38 -4.23 10.11
C ASN A 194 22.86 -4.36 10.00
N ASP A 195 22.32 -4.35 8.78
CA ASP A 195 20.90 -4.56 8.47
C ASP A 195 20.74 -4.89 6.98
N TYR A 196 19.50 -5.21 6.57
CA TYR A 196 19.12 -5.43 5.18
C TYR A 196 18.44 -4.21 4.57
N LEU A 197 18.78 -3.90 3.33
CA LEU A 197 17.89 -3.17 2.40
C LEU A 197 16.81 -4.15 1.94
N ARG A 198 15.57 -3.68 1.86
CA ARG A 198 14.35 -4.46 1.65
C ARG A 198 13.65 -3.97 0.40
N ASP A 199 13.80 -4.67 -0.70
CA ASP A 199 13.24 -4.31 -2.00
C ASP A 199 11.95 -5.09 -2.25
N ILE A 200 10.81 -4.41 -2.29
CA ILE A 200 9.55 -5.01 -2.73
C ILE A 200 9.51 -4.93 -4.26
N THR A 201 9.77 -6.06 -4.89
CA THR A 201 9.96 -6.16 -6.35
C THR A 201 8.75 -6.73 -7.07
N TYR A 202 7.77 -7.24 -6.33
CA TYR A 202 6.52 -7.79 -6.86
C TYR A 202 5.42 -7.73 -5.83
N ILE A 203 4.20 -7.38 -6.26
CA ILE A 203 2.96 -7.51 -5.48
C ILE A 203 1.86 -7.95 -6.44
N GLU A 204 1.06 -8.93 -6.03
CA GLU A 204 -0.19 -9.31 -6.67
C GLU A 204 -1.31 -9.42 -5.64
N THR A 205 -2.56 -9.31 -6.08
CA THR A 205 -3.75 -9.57 -5.29
C THR A 205 -4.63 -10.59 -5.97
N TRP A 206 -5.26 -11.42 -5.16
CA TRP A 206 -6.01 -12.59 -5.57
C TRP A 206 -7.34 -12.66 -4.83
N THR A 207 -8.45 -12.71 -5.54
CA THR A 207 -9.80 -12.66 -4.95
C THR A 207 -10.60 -13.92 -5.26
N GLY A 208 -11.40 -14.41 -4.29
CA GLY A 208 -12.40 -15.46 -4.49
C GLY A 208 -11.86 -16.83 -4.84
N GLN A 209 -10.61 -17.16 -4.51
CA GLN A 209 -9.97 -18.42 -4.85
C GLN A 209 -10.18 -19.50 -3.77
N HIS A 210 -10.16 -20.76 -4.21
CA HIS A 210 -10.17 -21.92 -3.30
C HIS A 210 -8.80 -22.11 -2.64
N SER A 211 -8.79 -22.74 -1.46
CA SER A 211 -7.57 -23.02 -0.68
C SER A 211 -6.49 -23.73 -1.50
N GLU A 212 -6.88 -24.76 -2.27
CA GLU A 212 -5.93 -25.53 -3.09
C GLU A 212 -5.26 -24.65 -4.17
N SER A 213 -6.03 -23.84 -4.89
CA SER A 213 -5.48 -22.97 -5.93
C SER A 213 -4.59 -21.86 -5.33
N THR A 214 -4.91 -21.38 -4.14
CA THR A 214 -4.13 -20.39 -3.42
C THR A 214 -2.81 -20.99 -2.91
N ALA A 215 -2.84 -22.18 -2.31
CA ALA A 215 -1.64 -22.89 -1.87
C ALA A 215 -0.72 -23.23 -3.06
N LEU A 216 -1.28 -23.73 -4.16
CA LEU A 216 -0.54 -24.02 -5.38
C LEU A 216 0.10 -22.73 -5.95
N ARG A 217 -0.64 -21.62 -5.98
CA ARG A 217 -0.09 -20.32 -6.43
C ARG A 217 1.11 -19.89 -5.59
N LEU A 218 1.01 -19.93 -4.27
CA LEU A 218 2.10 -19.61 -3.37
C LEU A 218 3.30 -20.52 -3.61
N ARG A 219 3.07 -21.81 -3.76
CA ARG A 219 4.15 -22.78 -3.98
C ARG A 219 4.86 -22.56 -5.32
N LYS A 220 4.11 -22.23 -6.38
CA LYS A 220 4.67 -21.87 -7.69
C LYS A 220 5.52 -20.60 -7.57
N LEU A 221 4.99 -19.53 -6.97
CA LEU A 221 5.73 -18.28 -6.80
C LEU A 221 7.01 -18.46 -5.97
N TYR A 222 6.96 -19.32 -4.93
CA TYR A 222 8.12 -19.62 -4.10
C TYR A 222 9.27 -20.18 -4.94
N ASP A 223 9.01 -21.15 -5.83
CA ASP A 223 10.03 -21.73 -6.70
C ASP A 223 10.43 -20.79 -7.85
N GLU A 224 9.45 -20.16 -8.51
CA GLU A 224 9.70 -19.29 -9.66
C GLU A 224 10.52 -18.04 -9.32
N PHE A 225 10.40 -17.57 -8.08
CA PHE A 225 11.18 -16.45 -7.57
C PHE A 225 12.48 -16.88 -6.89
N ASP A 226 12.76 -18.18 -6.79
CA ASP A 226 13.92 -18.71 -6.08
C ASP A 226 13.99 -18.17 -4.64
N CYS A 227 12.87 -18.35 -3.90
CA CYS A 227 12.72 -17.83 -2.55
C CYS A 227 13.43 -18.71 -1.52
N ASP A 228 13.98 -18.06 -0.47
CA ASP A 228 14.56 -18.74 0.68
C ASP A 228 13.51 -18.97 1.76
N TYR A 229 12.56 -18.05 1.90
CA TYR A 229 11.54 -18.06 2.94
C TYR A 229 10.16 -17.70 2.41
N LEU A 230 9.14 -18.23 3.09
CA LEU A 230 7.72 -17.87 2.92
C LEU A 230 7.20 -17.36 4.26
N VAL A 231 6.74 -16.11 4.30
CA VAL A 231 6.13 -15.49 5.48
C VAL A 231 4.63 -15.38 5.28
N MET A 232 3.83 -15.93 6.20
CA MET A 232 2.37 -15.89 6.08
C MET A 232 1.67 -15.86 7.44
N ASP A 233 0.48 -15.24 7.48
CA ASP A 233 -0.45 -15.45 8.60
C ASP A 233 -1.04 -16.85 8.45
N ALA A 234 -0.66 -17.74 9.37
CA ALA A 234 -1.11 -19.12 9.43
C ALA A 234 -2.29 -19.32 10.40
N ASN A 235 -2.93 -18.23 10.88
CA ASN A 235 -4.11 -18.31 11.71
C ASN A 235 -5.41 -18.21 10.90
N GLY A 236 -6.49 -18.73 11.47
CA GLY A 236 -7.81 -18.57 10.89
C GLY A 236 -7.89 -19.05 9.45
N VAL A 237 -8.09 -18.14 8.50
CA VAL A 237 -8.22 -18.45 7.07
C VAL A 237 -6.91 -18.87 6.42
N GLY A 238 -5.76 -18.54 6.99
CA GLY A 238 -4.45 -18.97 6.49
C GLY A 238 -4.10 -20.41 6.87
N LEU A 239 -4.69 -20.96 7.94
CA LEU A 239 -4.38 -22.31 8.42
C LEU A 239 -4.63 -23.42 7.38
N PRO A 240 -5.76 -23.47 6.65
CA PRO A 240 -5.96 -24.44 5.60
C PRO A 240 -4.94 -24.35 4.44
N ILE A 241 -4.46 -23.12 4.16
CA ILE A 241 -3.41 -22.94 3.14
C ILE A 241 -2.08 -23.47 3.65
N PHE A 242 -1.75 -23.16 4.91
CA PHE A 242 -0.56 -23.71 5.57
C PHE A 242 -0.57 -25.25 5.55
N ASP A 243 -1.69 -25.89 5.94
CA ASP A 243 -1.84 -27.35 5.94
C ASP A 243 -1.60 -27.98 4.57
N LEU A 244 -2.04 -27.31 3.50
CA LEU A 244 -1.77 -27.77 2.14
C LEU A 244 -0.29 -27.63 1.74
N LEU A 245 0.39 -26.55 2.20
CA LEU A 245 1.79 -26.33 1.90
C LEU A 245 2.73 -27.30 2.61
N VAL A 246 2.35 -27.81 3.80
CA VAL A 246 3.18 -28.72 4.61
C VAL A 246 2.73 -30.16 4.56
N GLY A 247 1.60 -30.42 3.88
CA GLY A 247 0.98 -31.74 3.75
C GLY A 247 1.61 -32.59 2.64
N ASN A 248 0.75 -33.11 1.76
CA ASN A 248 1.20 -33.92 0.64
C ASN A 248 1.76 -33.07 -0.51
N PRO A 249 2.61 -33.64 -1.40
CA PRO A 249 3.03 -32.98 -2.62
C PRO A 249 1.84 -32.47 -3.45
N MET A 250 1.96 -31.27 -3.99
CA MET A 250 0.96 -30.65 -4.83
C MET A 250 1.34 -30.81 -6.30
N VAL A 251 0.39 -31.20 -7.13
CA VAL A 251 0.60 -31.31 -8.58
C VAL A 251 -0.15 -30.20 -9.31
N ASP A 252 0.56 -29.44 -10.10
CA ASP A 252 -0.04 -28.51 -11.05
C ASP A 252 -0.63 -29.28 -12.23
N LYS A 253 -1.95 -29.30 -12.32
CA LYS A 253 -2.68 -30.06 -13.37
C LYS A 253 -2.44 -29.54 -14.79
N GLU A 254 -2.02 -28.27 -14.93
CA GLU A 254 -1.77 -27.66 -16.23
C GLU A 254 -0.38 -28.01 -16.77
N THR A 255 0.63 -28.05 -15.89
CA THR A 255 2.03 -28.28 -16.27
C THR A 255 2.52 -29.68 -15.95
N GLY A 256 1.83 -30.42 -15.08
CA GLY A 256 2.26 -31.72 -14.55
C GLY A 256 3.41 -31.63 -13.54
N VAL A 257 3.83 -30.44 -13.15
CA VAL A 257 4.91 -30.23 -12.18
C VAL A 257 4.42 -30.59 -10.78
N GLU A 258 5.21 -31.41 -10.07
CA GLU A 258 4.99 -31.77 -8.68
C GLU A 258 5.84 -30.91 -7.76
N TYR A 259 5.19 -30.29 -6.77
CA TYR A 259 5.80 -29.41 -5.76
C TYR A 259 5.88 -30.13 -4.42
N GLN A 260 7.09 -30.35 -3.92
CA GLN A 260 7.30 -30.98 -2.63
C GLN A 260 6.83 -30.06 -1.48
N PRO A 261 6.31 -30.63 -0.39
CA PRO A 261 5.85 -29.85 0.75
C PRO A 261 7.01 -29.14 1.47
N LEU A 262 6.68 -28.06 2.16
CA LEU A 262 7.56 -27.26 2.97
C LEU A 262 7.36 -27.58 4.45
N ALA A 263 8.10 -26.92 5.37
CA ALA A 263 7.92 -27.08 6.81
C ALA A 263 8.01 -25.71 7.53
N CYS A 264 7.43 -25.63 8.73
CA CYS A 264 7.50 -24.46 9.60
C CYS A 264 8.87 -24.32 10.24
N MET A 265 9.37 -23.07 10.35
CA MET A 265 10.68 -22.81 10.91
C MET A 265 10.66 -22.25 12.33
N ASN A 266 9.61 -21.58 12.74
CA ASN A 266 9.57 -20.73 13.95
C ASN A 266 8.54 -21.11 14.99
N ASP A 267 7.70 -22.11 14.74
CA ASP A 267 6.62 -22.52 15.63
C ASP A 267 6.54 -24.03 15.69
N ASP A 268 6.80 -24.62 16.85
CA ASP A 268 6.84 -26.07 17.05
C ASP A 268 5.46 -26.71 16.90
N GLU A 269 4.39 -26.06 17.39
CA GLU A 269 3.02 -26.57 17.20
C GLU A 269 2.63 -26.60 15.72
N MET A 270 3.03 -25.58 14.97
CA MET A 270 2.83 -25.55 13.51
C MET A 270 3.70 -26.56 12.79
N ASN A 271 4.89 -26.85 13.33
CA ASN A 271 5.79 -27.86 12.77
C ASN A 271 5.28 -29.31 12.99
N GLU A 272 4.55 -29.57 14.08
CA GLU A 272 3.86 -30.86 14.30
C GLU A 272 2.81 -31.19 13.23
N ARG A 273 2.30 -30.17 12.51
CA ARG A 273 1.37 -30.35 11.39
C ARG A 273 2.08 -30.79 10.09
N CYS A 274 3.41 -30.70 10.04
CA CYS A 274 4.20 -31.06 8.88
C CYS A 274 4.29 -32.59 8.76
N LEU A 275 3.76 -33.15 7.67
CA LEU A 275 3.74 -34.61 7.48
C LEU A 275 5.13 -35.22 7.30
N TYR A 276 6.10 -34.44 6.83
CA TYR A 276 7.44 -34.89 6.49
C TYR A 276 8.50 -34.12 7.28
N PRO A 277 9.13 -34.72 8.28
CA PRO A 277 10.07 -34.04 9.20
C PRO A 277 11.34 -33.47 8.51
N ASN A 278 11.70 -34.02 7.36
CA ASN A 278 12.93 -33.66 6.64
C ASN A 278 12.71 -32.59 5.57
N ASN A 279 11.50 -32.04 5.47
CA ASN A 279 11.21 -30.97 4.52
C ASN A 279 11.94 -29.67 4.89
N PRO A 280 12.24 -28.82 3.90
CA PRO A 280 12.87 -27.53 4.15
C PRO A 280 12.01 -26.66 5.11
N ARG A 281 12.59 -26.27 6.25
CA ARG A 281 11.97 -25.39 7.24
C ARG A 281 12.11 -23.92 6.79
N VAL A 282 11.19 -23.48 5.95
CA VAL A 282 11.24 -22.18 5.29
C VAL A 282 9.99 -21.34 5.49
N ILE A 283 8.92 -21.90 6.06
CA ILE A 283 7.69 -21.15 6.34
C ILE A 283 7.82 -20.48 7.71
N TYR A 284 7.81 -19.16 7.71
CA TYR A 284 7.69 -18.35 8.92
C TYR A 284 6.21 -18.06 9.19
N SER A 285 5.66 -18.77 10.16
CA SER A 285 4.26 -18.64 10.57
C SER A 285 4.08 -17.42 11.48
N ILE A 286 3.20 -16.51 11.11
CA ILE A 286 2.79 -15.39 11.96
C ILE A 286 1.42 -15.72 12.58
N LYS A 287 1.33 -15.54 13.90
CA LYS A 287 0.09 -15.55 14.66
C LYS A 287 -0.15 -14.13 15.15
N ALA A 288 -0.98 -13.38 14.44
CA ALA A 288 -1.21 -11.97 14.72
C ALA A 288 -1.97 -11.77 16.05
N TYR A 289 -1.30 -11.14 17.03
CA TYR A 289 -1.89 -10.67 18.30
C TYR A 289 -1.54 -9.20 18.54
N ALA A 290 -2.18 -8.54 19.49
CA ALA A 290 -2.13 -7.09 19.66
C ALA A 290 -0.70 -6.52 19.75
N GLN A 291 0.22 -7.17 20.51
CA GLN A 291 1.61 -6.73 20.63
C GLN A 291 2.34 -6.89 19.29
N LEU A 292 2.24 -8.06 18.66
CA LEU A 292 2.90 -8.31 17.39
C LEU A 292 2.44 -7.34 16.30
N ASN A 293 1.13 -7.03 16.24
CA ASN A 293 0.60 -6.04 15.31
C ASN A 293 1.19 -4.63 15.56
N SER A 294 1.37 -4.27 16.83
CA SER A 294 2.04 -3.01 17.20
C SER A 294 3.50 -3.01 16.75
N ASP A 295 4.23 -4.08 17.02
CA ASP A 295 5.65 -4.21 16.65
C ASP A 295 5.83 -4.19 15.14
N MET A 296 4.98 -4.89 14.39
CA MET A 296 4.98 -4.87 12.92
C MET A 296 4.77 -3.45 12.39
N ALA A 297 3.85 -2.68 12.96
CA ALA A 297 3.57 -1.31 12.57
C ALA A 297 4.78 -0.38 12.84
N VAL A 298 5.37 -0.48 14.03
CA VAL A 298 6.54 0.31 14.43
C VAL A 298 7.75 -0.02 13.55
N TYR A 299 8.03 -1.31 13.34
CA TYR A 299 9.19 -1.73 12.54
C TYR A 299 9.04 -1.32 11.08
N LEU A 300 7.81 -1.39 10.53
CA LEU A 300 7.57 -0.94 9.17
C LEU A 300 7.72 0.58 9.05
N SER A 301 7.18 1.34 9.98
CA SER A 301 7.35 2.80 10.02
C SER A 301 8.83 3.18 10.10
N ASN A 302 9.61 2.51 10.96
CA ASN A 302 11.05 2.73 11.07
C ASN A 302 11.81 2.39 9.78
N ALA A 303 11.44 1.28 9.10
CA ALA A 303 12.07 0.87 7.85
C ALA A 303 11.80 1.87 6.71
N VAL A 304 10.59 2.44 6.65
CA VAL A 304 10.21 3.50 5.71
C VAL A 304 10.97 4.79 6.03
N ASN A 305 10.95 5.26 7.28
CA ASN A 305 11.60 6.50 7.70
C ASN A 305 13.12 6.46 7.52
N SER A 306 13.74 5.32 7.75
CA SER A 306 15.18 5.11 7.50
C SER A 306 15.52 4.77 6.04
N LYS A 307 14.53 4.76 5.13
CA LYS A 307 14.67 4.42 3.70
C LYS A 307 15.30 3.04 3.43
N LYS A 308 15.17 2.13 4.37
CA LYS A 308 15.60 0.73 4.23
C LYS A 308 14.64 -0.08 3.39
N LEU A 309 13.34 0.28 3.41
CA LEU A 309 12.31 -0.31 2.56
C LEU A 309 12.20 0.48 1.26
N ARG A 310 12.26 -0.22 0.12
CA ARG A 310 12.15 0.37 -1.21
C ARG A 310 11.02 -0.29 -1.99
N PHE A 311 10.31 0.52 -2.77
CA PHE A 311 9.16 0.12 -3.57
C PHE A 311 9.42 0.31 -5.05
N LEU A 312 8.59 -0.33 -5.88
CA LEU A 312 8.52 -0.04 -7.30
C LEU A 312 8.19 1.45 -7.54
N VAL A 313 8.75 2.00 -8.59
CA VAL A 313 8.47 3.37 -9.06
C VAL A 313 6.97 3.57 -9.33
N HIS A 314 6.55 4.82 -9.54
CA HIS A 314 5.17 5.12 -9.87
C HIS A 314 4.75 4.43 -11.17
N GLU A 315 3.47 4.10 -11.31
CA GLU A 315 2.93 3.38 -12.47
C GLU A 315 3.22 4.06 -13.81
N ASN A 316 3.32 5.40 -13.85
CA ASN A 316 3.71 6.13 -15.04
C ASN A 316 5.18 5.90 -15.42
N GLU A 317 6.09 5.96 -14.44
CA GLU A 317 7.51 5.64 -14.62
C GLU A 317 7.71 4.16 -14.97
N GLY A 318 6.93 3.26 -14.34
CA GLY A 318 6.86 1.86 -14.70
C GLY A 318 6.39 1.65 -16.14
N GLN A 319 5.40 2.41 -16.58
CA GLN A 319 4.96 2.42 -17.98
C GLN A 319 6.09 2.84 -18.92
N ASP A 320 6.83 3.90 -18.58
CA ASP A 320 7.99 4.37 -19.38
C ASP A 320 9.11 3.32 -19.45
N TYR A 321 9.32 2.58 -18.36
CA TYR A 321 10.24 1.44 -18.35
C TYR A 321 9.77 0.32 -19.29
N LEU A 322 8.48 -0.02 -19.27
CA LEU A 322 7.91 -1.09 -20.10
C LEU A 322 7.93 -0.74 -21.59
N THR A 323 7.76 0.52 -21.98
CA THR A 323 7.86 0.95 -23.40
C THR A 323 9.23 0.68 -24.03
N ARG A 324 10.27 0.49 -23.21
CA ARG A 324 11.61 0.10 -23.68
C ARG A 324 11.72 -1.39 -24.04
N PHE A 325 10.65 -2.19 -23.87
CA PHE A 325 10.66 -3.61 -24.24
C PHE A 325 10.57 -3.74 -25.76
N SER A 326 11.35 -4.67 -26.32
CA SER A 326 11.27 -4.97 -27.76
C SER A 326 9.92 -5.59 -28.10
N GLY A 327 9.22 -5.03 -29.08
CA GLY A 327 7.89 -5.49 -29.48
C GLY A 327 6.77 -5.11 -28.47
N TYR A 328 6.99 -4.06 -27.66
CA TYR A 328 6.00 -3.61 -26.67
C TYR A 328 4.62 -3.34 -27.29
N ASP A 329 4.57 -2.71 -28.46
CA ASP A 329 3.33 -2.37 -29.15
C ASP A 329 2.60 -3.59 -29.73
N GLU A 330 3.30 -4.73 -29.83
CA GLU A 330 2.74 -6.01 -30.31
C GLU A 330 2.20 -6.87 -29.15
N PHE A 331 2.42 -6.47 -27.90
CA PHE A 331 1.95 -7.24 -26.73
C PHE A 331 0.43 -7.21 -26.66
N SER A 332 -0.15 -8.36 -26.33
CA SER A 332 -1.60 -8.45 -26.07
C SER A 332 -1.99 -7.56 -24.87
N GLY A 333 -3.24 -7.08 -24.87
CA GLY A 333 -3.76 -6.30 -23.74
C GLY A 333 -3.69 -7.05 -22.40
N ASP A 334 -3.87 -8.39 -22.41
CA ASP A 334 -3.70 -9.24 -21.23
C ASP A 334 -2.26 -9.20 -20.70
N LEU A 335 -1.26 -9.33 -21.58
CA LEU A 335 0.15 -9.28 -21.19
C LEU A 335 0.52 -7.88 -20.68
N LEU A 336 0.09 -6.82 -21.36
CA LEU A 336 0.31 -5.45 -20.92
C LEU A 336 -0.31 -5.19 -19.53
N GLY A 337 -1.52 -5.71 -19.28
CA GLY A 337 -2.17 -5.67 -17.97
C GLY A 337 -1.33 -6.34 -16.90
N LYS A 338 -0.82 -7.56 -17.15
CA LYS A 338 0.04 -8.30 -16.22
C LYS A 338 1.38 -7.61 -15.96
N LEU A 339 1.98 -6.99 -16.98
CA LEU A 339 3.23 -6.24 -16.83
C LEU A 339 3.05 -4.97 -16.00
N LYS A 340 1.91 -4.28 -16.12
CA LYS A 340 1.62 -3.07 -15.36
C LYS A 340 1.14 -3.34 -13.92
N ALA A 341 0.52 -4.50 -13.71
CA ALA A 341 -0.12 -4.84 -12.43
C ALA A 341 0.75 -4.63 -11.19
N PRO A 342 2.04 -5.05 -11.11
CA PRO A 342 2.85 -4.85 -9.91
C PRO A 342 3.07 -3.39 -9.54
N TYR A 343 3.20 -2.49 -10.51
CA TYR A 343 3.33 -1.05 -10.26
C TYR A 343 2.02 -0.47 -9.69
N VAL A 344 0.88 -0.87 -10.27
CA VAL A 344 -0.45 -0.47 -9.78
C VAL A 344 -0.68 -1.00 -8.37
N GLN A 345 -0.35 -2.29 -8.11
CA GLN A 345 -0.49 -2.89 -6.79
C GLN A 345 0.40 -2.20 -5.75
N THR A 346 1.61 -1.78 -6.13
CA THR A 346 2.49 -0.98 -5.27
C THR A 346 1.87 0.39 -4.95
N SER A 347 1.30 1.08 -5.94
CA SER A 347 0.62 2.36 -5.71
C SER A 347 -0.59 2.19 -4.78
N LEU A 348 -1.34 1.10 -4.93
CA LEU A 348 -2.44 0.76 -4.03
C LEU A 348 -1.96 0.42 -2.60
N ALA A 349 -0.82 -0.28 -2.45
CA ALA A 349 -0.22 -0.54 -1.15
C ALA A 349 0.19 0.75 -0.43
N ILE A 350 0.81 1.68 -1.14
CA ILE A 350 1.16 3.00 -0.60
C ILE A 350 -0.10 3.78 -0.23
N TYR A 351 -1.14 3.71 -1.04
CA TYR A 351 -2.43 4.34 -0.72
C TYR A 351 -3.07 3.74 0.55
N GLU A 352 -3.03 2.40 0.71
CA GLU A 352 -3.47 1.74 1.95
C GLU A 352 -2.67 2.28 3.14
N MET A 353 -1.33 2.30 3.06
CA MET A 353 -0.45 2.78 4.13
C MET A 353 -0.77 4.22 4.54
N LEU A 354 -1.00 5.12 3.58
CA LEU A 354 -1.38 6.51 3.84
C LEU A 354 -2.78 6.66 4.46
N SER A 355 -3.64 5.66 4.27
CA SER A 355 -5.00 5.67 4.80
C SER A 355 -5.11 5.11 6.22
N LEU A 356 -4.00 4.64 6.79
CA LEU A 356 -3.99 4.04 8.12
C LEU A 356 -3.82 5.08 9.20
N GLU A 357 -4.61 4.95 10.24
CA GLU A 357 -4.55 5.77 11.45
C GLU A 357 -3.88 4.99 12.58
N ALA A 358 -2.95 5.64 13.27
CA ALA A 358 -2.30 5.11 14.45
C ALA A 358 -3.05 5.57 15.70
N GLU A 359 -3.62 4.64 16.45
CA GLU A 359 -4.20 4.88 17.75
C GLU A 359 -3.23 4.42 18.84
N HIS A 360 -2.69 5.36 19.59
CA HIS A 360 -1.86 5.06 20.75
C HIS A 360 -2.74 4.61 21.92
N LYS A 361 -2.42 3.46 22.48
CA LYS A 361 -3.11 2.88 23.65
C LYS A 361 -2.37 3.24 24.93
N ASP A 362 -3.09 3.26 26.06
CA ASP A 362 -2.55 3.56 27.39
C ASP A 362 -1.43 2.57 27.82
N ASP A 363 -1.40 1.37 27.22
CA ASP A 363 -0.38 0.34 27.46
C ASP A 363 0.87 0.51 26.55
N GLY A 364 0.99 1.64 25.86
CA GLY A 364 2.11 1.96 24.97
C GLY A 364 2.08 1.30 23.59
N LYS A 365 1.04 0.50 23.29
CA LYS A 365 0.88 -0.17 22.00
C LYS A 365 0.26 0.76 20.95
N ILE A 366 0.65 0.57 19.72
CA ILE A 366 0.02 1.22 18.56
C ILE A 366 -1.00 0.25 17.95
N ARG A 367 -2.25 0.69 17.89
CA ARG A 367 -3.28 0.01 17.11
C ARG A 367 -3.44 0.71 15.77
N VAL A 368 -3.20 -0.02 14.69
CA VAL A 368 -3.42 0.47 13.33
C VAL A 368 -4.86 0.20 12.91
N ARG A 369 -5.56 1.25 12.50
CA ARG A 369 -6.94 1.17 12.01
C ARG A 369 -7.03 1.60 10.56
N GLU A 370 -7.80 0.87 9.79
CA GLU A 370 -8.26 1.32 8.49
C GLU A 370 -9.49 2.22 8.64
N GLN A 371 -9.61 3.22 7.79
CA GLN A 371 -10.83 4.00 7.65
C GLN A 371 -11.97 3.13 7.09
N SER A 372 -13.21 3.42 7.47
CA SER A 372 -14.38 2.66 7.02
C SER A 372 -14.41 2.48 5.51
N GLY A 373 -14.55 1.24 5.05
CA GLY A 373 -14.58 0.88 3.63
C GLY A 373 -13.22 0.85 2.91
N LYS A 374 -12.10 1.04 3.64
CA LYS A 374 -10.75 0.88 3.12
C LYS A 374 -10.22 -0.52 3.39
N ARG A 375 -9.15 -0.89 2.68
CA ARG A 375 -8.42 -2.16 2.83
C ARG A 375 -7.07 -1.93 3.45
N LYS A 376 -6.50 -2.98 4.05
CA LYS A 376 -5.12 -3.01 4.54
C LYS A 376 -4.38 -4.30 4.21
N ASP A 377 -4.89 -5.12 3.29
CA ASP A 377 -4.35 -6.44 2.97
C ASP A 377 -2.90 -6.36 2.50
N ARG A 378 -2.58 -5.38 1.62
CA ARG A 378 -1.21 -5.16 1.14
C ARG A 378 -0.30 -4.64 2.24
N TYR A 379 -0.80 -3.73 3.07
CA TYR A 379 -0.07 -3.24 4.23
C TYR A 379 0.24 -4.39 5.19
N SER A 380 -0.73 -5.22 5.53
CA SER A 380 -0.55 -6.37 6.45
C SER A 380 0.51 -7.33 5.93
N ALA A 381 0.43 -7.71 4.66
CA ALA A 381 1.40 -8.58 4.00
C ALA A 381 2.83 -7.99 4.05
N ILE A 382 2.98 -6.71 3.72
CA ILE A 382 4.28 -6.00 3.76
C ILE A 382 4.79 -5.88 5.20
N ALA A 383 3.92 -5.61 6.17
CA ALA A 383 4.28 -5.49 7.58
C ALA A 383 4.81 -6.81 8.15
N MET A 384 4.19 -7.94 7.80
CA MET A 384 4.66 -9.28 8.16
C MET A 384 6.03 -9.58 7.56
N ALA A 385 6.22 -9.30 6.27
CA ALA A 385 7.52 -9.49 5.61
C ALA A 385 8.63 -8.62 6.23
N ASN A 386 8.31 -7.37 6.53
CA ASN A 386 9.25 -6.45 7.16
C ASN A 386 9.59 -6.85 8.59
N TYR A 387 8.62 -7.39 9.35
CA TYR A 387 8.86 -7.94 10.67
C TYR A 387 9.85 -9.10 10.60
N PHE A 388 9.59 -10.08 9.74
CA PHE A 388 10.51 -11.19 9.51
C PHE A 388 11.91 -10.73 9.11
N ALA A 389 12.00 -9.77 8.17
CA ALA A 389 13.29 -9.20 7.75
C ALA A 389 14.04 -8.54 8.92
N THR A 390 13.32 -7.94 9.88
CA THR A 390 13.92 -7.34 11.08
C THR A 390 14.45 -8.43 12.03
N GLU A 391 13.68 -9.50 12.25
CA GLU A 391 14.13 -10.63 13.07
C GLU A 391 15.35 -11.34 12.44
N LEU A 392 15.29 -11.56 11.12
CA LEU A 392 16.41 -12.15 10.38
C LEU A 392 17.66 -11.26 10.45
N SER A 393 17.49 -9.94 10.38
CA SER A 393 18.59 -8.98 10.52
C SER A 393 19.23 -9.08 11.91
N ARG A 394 18.42 -9.16 12.97
CA ARG A 394 18.92 -9.35 14.35
C ARG A 394 19.68 -10.66 14.53
N GLN A 395 19.29 -11.71 13.82
CA GLN A 395 19.98 -13.00 13.88
C GLN A 395 21.32 -12.97 13.14
N ASN A 396 21.34 -12.39 11.94
CA ASN A 396 22.48 -12.47 11.04
C ASN A 396 23.53 -11.37 11.29
N PHE A 397 23.14 -10.24 11.87
CA PHE A 397 24.00 -9.10 12.17
C PHE A 397 24.10 -8.85 13.68
N LYS A 398 24.12 -9.91 14.51
CA LYS A 398 24.42 -9.76 15.93
C LYS A 398 25.78 -9.09 16.04
N VAL A 399 25.77 -7.82 16.47
CA VAL A 399 26.99 -7.21 17.00
C VAL A 399 27.29 -7.97 18.29
N GLU A 400 28.39 -8.70 18.33
CA GLU A 400 29.00 -9.09 19.60
C GLU A 400 29.38 -7.78 20.29
N VAL A 401 28.46 -7.24 21.07
CA VAL A 401 28.85 -6.29 22.09
C VAL A 401 29.62 -7.12 23.10
N GLY A 402 30.96 -7.07 23.01
CA GLY A 402 31.83 -7.54 24.06
C GLY A 402 31.44 -6.76 25.30
N ILE A 403 30.63 -7.35 26.15
CA ILE A 403 30.46 -6.89 27.51
C ILE A 403 31.73 -7.40 28.21
N ASP A 404 32.71 -6.51 28.36
CA ASP A 404 33.74 -6.71 29.38
C ASP A 404 32.95 -6.74 30.70
N GLU A 405 33.08 -7.89 31.43
CA GLU A 405 32.36 -8.16 32.68
C GLU A 405 32.79 -7.23 33.84
N ASP A 406 33.55 -6.17 33.57
CA ASP A 406 34.17 -5.31 34.59
C ASP A 406 33.67 -3.83 34.62
N ASP A 407 32.55 -3.46 33.98
CA ASP A 407 32.04 -2.11 34.12
C ASP A 407 30.66 -2.05 34.79
N ASP A 408 30.71 -1.62 36.05
CA ASP A 408 29.58 -1.27 36.93
C ASP A 408 28.58 -0.29 36.30
N PHE A 409 27.31 -0.61 36.46
CA PHE A 409 26.14 0.27 36.56
C PHE A 409 26.20 1.65 35.88
N ILE A 410 25.65 1.75 34.69
CA ILE A 410 25.16 3.06 34.19
C ILE A 410 23.66 3.17 34.50
N THR A 411 23.36 3.96 35.53
CA THR A 411 22.00 4.41 35.86
C THR A 411 21.58 5.46 34.82
N LEU A 412 20.61 5.14 33.97
CA LEU A 412 19.97 6.12 33.09
C LEU A 412 19.06 7.03 33.94
N TYR A 413 19.48 8.26 34.12
CA TYR A 413 18.63 9.34 34.63
C TYR A 413 17.61 9.72 33.55
N GLY A 414 16.32 9.72 33.94
CA GLY A 414 15.24 10.25 33.11
C GLY A 414 15.39 11.78 32.94
N PHE A 415 14.96 12.22 31.81
CA PHE A 415 14.70 13.65 31.57
C PHE A 415 13.25 13.93 31.95
N ASP A 416 13.09 14.97 32.78
CA ASP A 416 11.82 15.65 33.14
C ASP A 416 11.15 16.28 31.91
#